data_99f8c634ee6226631426fc7c51692ae3
#
_entry.id   99f8c634ee6226631426fc7c51692ae3
#
_cell.length_a   1.000
_cell.length_b   1.000
_cell.length_c   1.000
_cell.angle_alpha   90.00
_cell.angle_beta   90.00
_cell.angle_gamma   90.00
#
_symmetry.space_group_name_H-M   'P 1'
#
loop_
_entity.id
_entity.type
_entity.pdbx_description
1 polymer ?
#
loop_
_entity_poly.entity_id
_entity_poly.type
_entity_poly.pdbx_seq_one_letter_code
_entity_poly.pdbx_strand_id
1 'polypeptide(L)'
;LVRFLEKNINQSNNTFINKSNNLRNITSEQWVQYVKQADLYIIYTSENGHKSESSLGHLAFLYDFEDVLFFDDIVTYFAINFSETETGKPTINSYLEGAFGELNGSFINYPFHDALHEYLFLENRIVSKYKLNADKIKREKIDYAIWHFNQNTPKYNFFNNNCASEMMKV
;
A
#
# COMPACT_ATOMS: atom_id res chain seq x y z
N LEU A 1 12.68 -16.87 -21.19
CA LEU A 1 11.52 -16.25 -20.54
C LEU A 1 11.89 -15.68 -19.17
N VAL A 2 12.47 -16.50 -18.26
CA VAL A 2 12.85 -16.07 -16.90
C VAL A 2 13.78 -14.85 -16.93
N ARG A 3 14.89 -14.88 -17.70
CA ARG A 3 15.81 -13.74 -17.82
C ARG A 3 15.17 -12.48 -18.43
N PHE A 4 14.17 -12.66 -19.30
CA PHE A 4 13.42 -11.52 -19.86
C PHE A 4 12.53 -10.87 -18.78
N LEU A 5 11.86 -11.68 -17.97
CA LEU A 5 11.03 -11.20 -16.86
C LEU A 5 11.89 -10.52 -15.79
N GLU A 6 13.01 -11.10 -15.37
CA GLU A 6 13.94 -10.50 -14.41
C GLU A 6 14.48 -9.15 -14.88
N LYS A 7 14.82 -9.01 -16.17
CA LYS A 7 15.29 -7.75 -16.74
C LYS A 7 14.21 -6.67 -16.71
N ASN A 8 12.96 -7.04 -17.03
CA ASN A 8 11.85 -6.10 -17.04
C ASN A 8 11.44 -5.69 -15.60
N ILE A 9 11.44 -6.63 -14.65
CA ILE A 9 11.20 -6.34 -13.22
C ILE A 9 12.25 -5.36 -12.69
N ASN A 10 13.55 -5.58 -12.97
CA ASN A 10 14.60 -4.66 -12.52
C ASN A 10 14.50 -3.26 -13.16
N GLN A 11 14.09 -3.15 -14.43
CA GLN A 11 13.82 -1.86 -15.05
C GLN A 11 12.60 -1.17 -14.46
N SER A 12 11.52 -1.91 -14.22
CA SER A 12 10.29 -1.42 -13.60
C SER A 12 10.56 -0.91 -12.18
N ASN A 13 11.29 -1.68 -11.34
CA ASN A 13 11.64 -1.27 -9.99
C ASN A 13 12.44 0.03 -9.96
N ASN A 14 13.43 0.20 -10.84
CA ASN A 14 14.19 1.44 -10.92
C ASN A 14 13.31 2.64 -11.37
N THR A 15 12.41 2.40 -12.31
CA THR A 15 11.45 3.43 -12.76
C THR A 15 10.47 3.79 -11.65
N PHE A 16 9.98 2.80 -10.91
CA PHE A 16 9.06 3.03 -9.80
C PHE A 16 9.74 3.71 -8.61
N ILE A 17 10.95 3.31 -8.22
CA ILE A 17 11.70 3.97 -7.14
C ILE A 17 11.88 5.47 -7.46
N ASN A 18 12.21 5.80 -8.69
CA ASN A 18 12.30 7.19 -9.14
C ASN A 18 10.91 7.87 -9.13
N LYS A 19 9.85 7.16 -9.55
CA LYS A 19 8.47 7.65 -9.57
C LYS A 19 7.93 7.84 -8.14
N SER A 20 8.16 6.88 -7.21
CA SER A 20 7.72 6.97 -5.81
C SER A 20 8.41 8.10 -5.04
N ASN A 21 9.70 8.32 -5.29
CA ASN A 21 10.42 9.46 -4.72
C ASN A 21 9.86 10.80 -5.23
N ASN A 22 9.45 10.86 -6.50
CA ASN A 22 8.76 12.03 -7.05
C ASN A 22 7.36 12.21 -6.43
N LEU A 23 6.61 11.13 -6.19
CA LEU A 23 5.26 11.18 -5.60
C LEU A 23 5.25 11.73 -4.17
N ARG A 24 6.33 11.57 -3.40
CA ARG A 24 6.44 12.15 -2.05
C ARG A 24 6.56 13.68 -2.04
N ASN A 25 7.00 14.27 -3.15
CA ASN A 25 7.28 15.70 -3.27
C ASN A 25 6.25 16.45 -4.14
N ILE A 26 5.17 15.80 -4.56
CA ILE A 26 4.12 16.43 -5.37
C ILE A 26 3.05 17.09 -4.49
N THR A 27 2.39 18.11 -5.03
CA THR A 27 1.24 18.74 -4.36
C THR A 27 0.00 17.84 -4.45
N SER A 28 -1.02 18.17 -3.63
CA SER A 28 -2.31 17.48 -3.68
C SER A 28 -2.95 17.52 -5.07
N GLU A 29 -2.87 18.67 -5.74
CA GLU A 29 -3.42 18.86 -7.09
C GLU A 29 -2.70 17.97 -8.11
N GLN A 30 -1.37 17.89 -8.02
CA GLN A 30 -0.56 17.01 -8.86
C GLN A 30 -0.89 15.55 -8.63
N TRP A 31 -1.06 15.13 -7.37
CA TRP A 31 -1.48 13.77 -7.03
C TRP A 31 -2.85 13.44 -7.62
N VAL A 32 -3.88 14.27 -7.32
CA VAL A 32 -5.24 14.07 -7.84
C VAL A 32 -5.24 14.03 -9.38
N GLN A 33 -4.50 14.92 -10.02
CA GLN A 33 -4.40 14.91 -11.48
C GLN A 33 -3.71 13.66 -12.03
N TYR A 34 -2.71 13.13 -11.32
CA TYR A 34 -2.01 11.91 -11.72
C TYR A 34 -2.90 10.67 -11.62
N VAL A 35 -3.59 10.48 -10.49
CA VAL A 35 -4.42 9.29 -10.26
C VAL A 35 -5.80 9.35 -10.91
N LYS A 36 -6.19 10.50 -11.46
CA LYS A 36 -7.51 10.74 -12.07
C LYS A 36 -7.83 9.76 -13.21
N GLN A 37 -6.83 9.32 -13.95
CA GLN A 37 -6.99 8.40 -15.08
C GLN A 37 -7.08 6.93 -14.67
N ALA A 38 -6.74 6.60 -13.41
CA ALA A 38 -6.80 5.25 -12.91
C ALA A 38 -8.17 4.92 -12.34
N ASP A 39 -8.62 3.67 -12.49
CA ASP A 39 -9.73 3.15 -11.71
C ASP A 39 -9.27 2.91 -10.26
N LEU A 40 -10.17 3.14 -9.30
CA LEU A 40 -9.87 2.92 -7.88
C LEU A 40 -10.56 1.66 -7.38
N TYR A 41 -9.78 0.80 -6.74
CA TYR A 41 -10.24 -0.43 -6.13
C TYR A 41 -9.85 -0.51 -4.67
N ILE A 42 -10.57 -1.32 -3.91
CA ILE A 42 -10.13 -1.85 -2.62
C ILE A 42 -9.57 -3.24 -2.87
N ILE A 43 -8.38 -3.49 -2.36
CA ILE A 43 -7.74 -4.80 -2.32
C ILE A 43 -7.89 -5.36 -0.92
N TYR A 44 -8.43 -6.57 -0.83
CA TYR A 44 -8.39 -7.38 0.38
C TYR A 44 -7.44 -8.55 0.18
N THR A 45 -6.49 -8.68 1.06
CA THR A 45 -5.56 -9.80 1.10
C THR A 45 -5.89 -10.66 2.32
N SER A 46 -6.12 -11.95 2.12
CA SER A 46 -6.53 -12.87 3.19
C SER A 46 -5.45 -13.01 4.26
N GLU A 47 -5.85 -13.45 5.42
CA GLU A 47 -4.92 -13.86 6.48
C GLU A 47 -4.05 -15.05 6.05
N ASN A 48 -2.86 -15.15 6.62
CA ASN A 48 -1.99 -16.33 6.55
C ASN A 48 -1.56 -16.73 7.97
N GLY A 49 -2.16 -17.78 8.50
CA GLY A 49 -1.89 -18.25 9.87
C GLY A 49 -0.50 -18.85 10.10
N HIS A 50 0.34 -18.96 9.05
CA HIS A 50 1.69 -19.51 9.17
C HIS A 50 2.78 -18.45 9.42
N LYS A 51 2.46 -17.16 9.24
CA LYS A 51 3.38 -16.04 9.45
C LYS A 51 2.73 -15.03 10.39
N SER A 52 3.46 -14.61 11.41
CA SER A 52 3.00 -13.63 12.39
C SER A 52 2.66 -12.28 11.77
N GLU A 53 3.44 -11.84 10.77
CA GLU A 53 3.27 -10.58 10.07
C GLU A 53 2.00 -10.56 9.20
N SER A 54 1.60 -11.73 8.73
CA SER A 54 0.47 -11.92 7.82
C SER A 54 -0.73 -12.60 8.50
N SER A 55 -0.74 -12.71 9.84
CA SER A 55 -1.78 -13.39 10.62
C SER A 55 -3.13 -12.67 10.56
N LEU A 56 -3.15 -11.41 10.18
CA LEU A 56 -4.36 -10.62 9.95
C LEU A 56 -4.54 -10.36 8.46
N GLY A 57 -5.78 -10.26 8.02
CA GLY A 57 -6.10 -9.77 6.68
C GLY A 57 -5.59 -8.34 6.49
N HIS A 58 -5.35 -7.95 5.25
CA HIS A 58 -4.85 -6.62 4.91
C HIS A 58 -5.76 -5.93 3.91
N LEU A 59 -5.99 -4.63 4.09
CA LEU A 59 -6.73 -3.77 3.16
C LEU A 59 -5.80 -2.72 2.58
N ALA A 60 -5.98 -2.45 1.28
CA ALA A 60 -5.25 -1.43 0.55
C ALA A 60 -6.14 -0.76 -0.51
N PHE A 61 -5.81 0.46 -0.91
CA PHE A 61 -6.31 1.06 -2.14
C PHE A 61 -5.43 0.66 -3.32
N LEU A 62 -6.04 0.37 -4.46
CA LEU A 62 -5.35 0.13 -5.72
C LEU A 62 -5.80 1.17 -6.75
N TYR A 63 -4.83 1.90 -7.29
CA TYR A 63 -4.97 2.70 -8.49
C TYR A 63 -4.55 1.86 -9.70
N ASP A 64 -5.54 1.48 -10.50
CA ASP A 64 -5.40 0.62 -11.67
C ASP A 64 -5.41 1.49 -12.93
N PHE A 65 -4.27 1.58 -13.60
CA PHE A 65 -4.08 2.37 -14.81
C PHE A 65 -4.38 1.59 -16.10
N GLU A 66 -5.02 0.42 -15.97
CA GLU A 66 -5.35 -0.47 -17.09
C GLU A 66 -4.11 -0.97 -17.86
N ASP A 67 -2.94 -0.96 -17.24
CA ASP A 67 -1.73 -1.56 -17.81
C ASP A 67 -1.78 -3.09 -17.69
N VAL A 68 -1.59 -3.77 -18.83
CA VAL A 68 -1.66 -5.25 -18.93
C VAL A 68 -0.67 -5.95 -17.99
N LEU A 69 0.44 -5.30 -17.66
CA LEU A 69 1.49 -5.86 -16.81
C LEU A 69 1.52 -5.24 -15.40
N PHE A 70 0.56 -4.38 -15.07
CA PHE A 70 0.44 -3.70 -13.78
C PHE A 70 1.66 -2.87 -13.39
N PHE A 71 2.49 -2.43 -14.35
CA PHE A 71 3.72 -1.69 -14.05
C PHE A 71 3.47 -0.27 -13.56
N ASP A 72 2.36 0.33 -13.98
CA ASP A 72 1.95 1.66 -13.53
C ASP A 72 0.98 1.62 -12.36
N ASP A 73 0.43 0.44 -12.03
CA ASP A 73 -0.52 0.27 -10.95
C ASP A 73 0.14 0.49 -9.60
N ILE A 74 -0.54 1.25 -8.75
CA ILE A 74 -0.05 1.62 -7.42
C ILE A 74 -1.01 1.09 -6.36
N VAL A 75 -0.51 0.28 -5.44
CA VAL A 75 -1.20 -0.05 -4.21
C VAL A 75 -0.77 0.90 -3.09
N THR A 76 -1.75 1.45 -2.38
CA THR A 76 -1.53 2.33 -1.23
C THR A 76 -2.12 1.68 0.01
N TYR A 77 -1.33 1.48 1.03
CA TYR A 77 -1.75 0.87 2.29
C TYR A 77 -1.10 1.52 3.49
N PHE A 78 -1.76 1.39 4.64
CA PHE A 78 -1.23 1.84 5.92
C PHE A 78 -0.48 0.70 6.60
N ALA A 79 0.77 0.92 6.91
CA ALA A 79 1.66 -0.07 7.52
C ALA A 79 2.48 0.53 8.66
N ILE A 80 3.03 -0.37 9.48
CA ILE A 80 4.01 -0.02 10.51
C ILE A 80 5.31 0.43 9.84
N ASN A 81 5.85 1.55 10.28
CA ASN A 81 7.15 2.01 9.83
C ASN A 81 8.27 1.34 10.64
N PHE A 82 8.76 0.20 10.16
CA PHE A 82 9.87 -0.53 10.79
C PHE A 82 11.25 0.09 10.52
N SER A 83 11.37 1.11 9.71
CA SER A 83 12.67 1.76 9.44
C SER A 83 13.28 2.41 10.68
N GLU A 84 12.48 2.62 11.71
CA GLU A 84 12.91 3.18 13.01
C GLU A 84 13.44 2.11 13.99
N THR A 85 13.32 0.81 13.65
CA THR A 85 13.90 -0.26 14.46
C THR A 85 15.35 -0.52 14.04
N GLU A 86 16.25 -0.71 14.99
CA GLU A 86 17.70 -0.94 14.73
C GLU A 86 17.96 -2.10 13.76
N THR A 87 17.06 -3.05 13.64
CA THR A 87 17.21 -4.24 12.80
C THR A 87 16.34 -4.22 11.54
N GLY A 88 15.42 -3.25 11.39
CA GLY A 88 14.42 -3.23 10.32
C GLY A 88 13.47 -4.45 10.31
N LYS A 89 13.47 -5.26 11.37
CA LYS A 89 12.62 -6.45 11.51
C LYS A 89 11.73 -6.36 12.75
N PRO A 90 10.51 -6.89 12.69
CA PRO A 90 9.63 -6.93 13.85
C PRO A 90 10.24 -7.78 14.98
N THR A 91 10.19 -7.25 16.19
CA THR A 91 10.58 -7.92 17.43
C THR A 91 9.36 -8.15 18.30
N ILE A 92 9.47 -8.95 19.38
CA ILE A 92 8.38 -9.11 20.35
C ILE A 92 7.96 -7.76 20.93
N ASN A 93 8.92 -6.87 21.19
CA ASN A 93 8.62 -5.51 21.66
C ASN A 93 7.83 -4.72 20.60
N SER A 94 8.17 -4.83 19.32
CA SER A 94 7.40 -4.16 18.24
C SER A 94 5.94 -4.63 18.19
N TYR A 95 5.67 -5.89 18.48
CA TYR A 95 4.28 -6.37 18.58
C TYR A 95 3.55 -5.79 19.78
N LEU A 96 4.20 -5.70 20.93
CA LEU A 96 3.62 -5.07 22.12
C LEU A 96 3.37 -3.58 21.89
N GLU A 97 4.34 -2.88 21.31
CA GLU A 97 4.21 -1.47 20.92
C GLU A 97 3.08 -1.27 19.90
N GLY A 98 2.94 -2.16 18.92
CA GLY A 98 1.82 -2.17 17.97
C GLY A 98 0.46 -2.39 18.64
N ALA A 99 0.39 -3.24 19.66
CA ALA A 99 -0.83 -3.47 20.43
C ALA A 99 -1.24 -2.26 21.28
N PHE A 100 -0.27 -1.51 21.81
CA PHE A 100 -0.51 -0.34 22.67
C PHE A 100 -0.54 1.00 21.90
N GLY A 101 -0.31 0.99 20.59
CA GLY A 101 -0.42 2.20 19.75
C GLY A 101 0.79 3.12 19.81
N GLU A 102 1.98 2.61 20.11
CA GLU A 102 3.21 3.39 20.22
C GLU A 102 4.01 3.45 18.92
N LEU A 103 3.82 2.50 18.00
CA LEU A 103 4.51 2.46 16.72
C LEU A 103 4.06 3.59 15.79
N ASN A 104 4.99 4.12 15.02
CA ASN A 104 4.66 5.02 13.94
C ASN A 104 4.15 4.22 12.74
N GLY A 105 3.03 4.67 12.16
CA GLY A 105 2.51 4.16 10.90
C GLY A 105 2.81 5.12 9.77
N SER A 106 2.76 4.63 8.55
CA SER A 106 2.80 5.45 7.36
C SER A 106 1.97 4.83 6.25
N PHE A 107 1.41 5.68 5.39
CA PHE A 107 0.87 5.22 4.12
C PHE A 107 2.03 4.99 3.16
N ILE A 108 2.03 3.85 2.51
CA ILE A 108 3.08 3.44 1.59
C ILE A 108 2.45 3.25 0.21
N ASN A 109 3.06 3.87 -0.79
CA ASN A 109 2.76 3.62 -2.19
C ASN A 109 3.74 2.58 -2.72
N TYR A 110 3.22 1.49 -3.26
CA TYR A 110 4.02 0.35 -3.70
C TYR A 110 3.54 -0.16 -5.06
N PRO A 111 4.44 -0.68 -5.94
CA PRO A 111 4.03 -1.27 -7.20
C PRO A 111 3.10 -2.46 -6.97
N PHE A 112 1.96 -2.48 -7.64
CA PHE A 112 0.97 -3.54 -7.42
C PHE A 112 1.48 -4.91 -7.86
N HIS A 113 2.27 -4.99 -8.93
CA HIS A 113 2.86 -6.26 -9.39
C HIS A 113 3.81 -6.89 -8.36
N ASP A 114 4.57 -6.07 -7.62
CA ASP A 114 5.45 -6.54 -6.55
C ASP A 114 4.63 -7.01 -5.34
N ALA A 115 3.59 -6.24 -4.97
CA ALA A 115 2.65 -6.64 -3.92
C ALA A 115 1.94 -7.96 -4.25
N LEU A 116 1.50 -8.13 -5.49
CA LEU A 116 0.89 -9.39 -5.96
C LEU A 116 1.87 -10.56 -5.86
N HIS A 117 3.11 -10.35 -6.28
CA HIS A 117 4.15 -11.38 -6.17
C HIS A 117 4.35 -11.80 -4.71
N GLU A 118 4.47 -10.84 -3.81
CA GLU A 118 4.62 -11.10 -2.38
C GLU A 118 3.41 -11.86 -1.82
N TYR A 119 2.19 -11.36 -2.04
CA TYR A 119 0.99 -11.96 -1.49
C TYR A 119 0.70 -13.35 -2.03
N LEU A 120 0.79 -13.56 -3.36
CA LEU A 120 0.42 -14.81 -3.98
C LEU A 120 1.50 -15.88 -3.87
N PHE A 121 2.78 -15.53 -4.09
CA PHE A 121 3.86 -16.51 -4.23
C PHE A 121 4.70 -16.65 -2.96
N LEU A 122 4.96 -15.56 -2.22
CA LEU A 122 5.77 -15.64 -1.01
C LEU A 122 4.95 -15.92 0.23
N GLU A 123 3.73 -15.37 0.29
CA GLU A 123 2.85 -15.52 1.44
C GLU A 123 1.69 -16.50 1.23
N ASN A 124 1.46 -16.97 0.02
CA ASN A 124 0.36 -17.89 -0.34
C ASN A 124 -0.99 -17.40 0.17
N ARG A 125 -1.31 -16.12 -0.08
CA ARG A 125 -2.55 -15.46 0.33
C ARG A 125 -3.50 -15.30 -0.86
N ILE A 126 -4.78 -15.18 -0.56
CA ILE A 126 -5.80 -14.85 -1.56
C ILE A 126 -5.91 -13.33 -1.65
N VAL A 127 -5.89 -12.81 -2.86
CA VAL A 127 -6.08 -11.38 -3.14
C VAL A 127 -7.43 -11.20 -3.84
N SER A 128 -8.27 -10.35 -3.27
CA SER A 128 -9.57 -9.99 -3.83
C SER A 128 -9.59 -8.49 -4.18
N LYS A 129 -10.12 -8.16 -5.35
CA LYS A 129 -10.15 -6.80 -5.91
C LYS A 129 -11.61 -6.35 -6.05
N TYR A 130 -11.97 -5.23 -5.44
CA TYR A 130 -13.32 -4.66 -5.44
C TYR A 130 -13.31 -3.26 -6.00
N LYS A 131 -13.97 -3.02 -7.15
CA LYS A 131 -14.05 -1.68 -7.75
C LYS A 131 -14.82 -0.74 -6.85
N LEU A 132 -14.23 0.41 -6.56
CA LEU A 132 -14.89 1.46 -5.80
C LEU A 132 -15.74 2.32 -6.75
N ASN A 133 -17.05 2.23 -6.61
CA ASN A 133 -18.00 3.00 -7.42
C ASN A 133 -18.29 4.34 -6.75
N ALA A 134 -17.44 5.34 -7.02
CA ALA A 134 -17.59 6.70 -6.51
C ALA A 134 -17.88 7.68 -7.65
N ASP A 135 -18.81 8.61 -7.42
CA ASP A 135 -18.96 9.75 -8.33
C ASP A 135 -17.68 10.63 -8.32
N LYS A 136 -17.55 11.50 -9.32
CA LYS A 136 -16.34 12.31 -9.49
C LYS A 136 -15.98 13.13 -8.26
N ILE A 137 -16.97 13.72 -7.58
CA ILE A 137 -16.71 14.59 -6.40
C ILE A 137 -16.21 13.75 -5.23
N LYS A 138 -16.82 12.58 -5.00
CA LYS A 138 -16.38 11.65 -3.96
C LYS A 138 -14.99 11.10 -4.28
N ARG A 139 -14.73 10.77 -5.55
CA ARG A 139 -13.44 10.28 -5.97
C ARG A 139 -12.31 11.29 -5.70
N GLU A 140 -12.50 12.56 -6.06
CA GLU A 140 -11.51 13.61 -5.81
C GLU A 140 -11.26 13.82 -4.30
N LYS A 141 -12.29 13.68 -3.46
CA LYS A 141 -12.13 13.74 -2.00
C LYS A 141 -11.33 12.56 -1.46
N ILE A 142 -11.56 11.35 -1.97
CA ILE A 142 -10.81 10.15 -1.61
C ILE A 142 -9.34 10.32 -2.01
N ASP A 143 -9.08 10.73 -3.26
CA ASP A 143 -7.73 10.94 -3.77
C ASP A 143 -6.96 11.99 -2.96
N TYR A 144 -7.62 13.09 -2.58
CA TYR A 144 -7.05 14.10 -1.70
C TYR A 144 -6.77 13.55 -0.29
N ALA A 145 -7.69 12.79 0.28
CA ALA A 145 -7.52 12.20 1.61
C ALA A 145 -6.34 11.21 1.63
N ILE A 146 -6.22 10.35 0.62
CA ILE A 146 -5.09 9.42 0.48
C ILE A 146 -3.76 10.20 0.38
N TRP A 147 -3.71 11.27 -0.43
CA TRP A 147 -2.53 12.14 -0.48
C TRP A 147 -2.20 12.74 0.88
N HIS A 148 -3.20 13.29 1.58
CA HIS A 148 -3.03 13.90 2.89
C HIS A 148 -2.50 12.88 3.92
N PHE A 149 -3.03 11.67 3.93
CA PHE A 149 -2.55 10.60 4.80
C PHE A 149 -1.10 10.18 4.49
N ASN A 150 -0.69 10.21 3.22
CA ASN A 150 0.69 9.93 2.82
C ASN A 150 1.70 10.97 3.35
N GLN A 151 1.25 12.18 3.70
CA GLN A 151 2.10 13.23 4.26
C GLN A 151 2.23 13.16 5.79
N ASN A 152 1.46 12.30 6.44
CA ASN A 152 1.39 12.20 7.89
C ASN A 152 1.94 10.85 8.37
N THR A 153 2.39 10.81 9.62
CA THR A 153 2.85 9.60 10.29
C THR A 153 1.95 9.30 11.51
N PRO A 154 0.71 8.85 11.29
CA PRO A 154 -0.19 8.54 12.40
C PRO A 154 0.36 7.35 13.20
N LYS A 155 -0.05 7.26 14.48
CA LYS A 155 0.30 6.11 15.30
C LYS A 155 -0.41 4.87 14.79
N TYR A 156 0.31 3.76 14.70
CA TYR A 156 -0.23 2.45 14.34
C TYR A 156 -0.62 1.67 15.59
N ASN A 157 -1.80 1.05 15.55
CA ASN A 157 -2.27 0.14 16.58
C ASN A 157 -3.05 -1.00 15.92
N PHE A 158 -2.76 -2.25 16.29
CA PHE A 158 -3.42 -3.42 15.68
C PHE A 158 -4.95 -3.43 15.84
N PHE A 159 -5.47 -2.84 16.89
CA PHE A 159 -6.90 -2.90 17.20
C PHE A 159 -7.70 -1.69 16.72
N ASN A 160 -7.13 -0.49 16.84
CA ASN A 160 -7.88 0.75 16.68
C ASN A 160 -7.39 1.63 15.54
N ASN A 161 -6.14 1.48 15.11
CA ASN A 161 -5.49 2.36 14.14
C ASN A 161 -4.63 1.55 13.16
N ASN A 162 -5.28 0.65 12.45
CA ASN A 162 -4.69 -0.29 11.48
C ASN A 162 -5.08 0.06 10.03
N CYS A 163 -4.65 -0.74 9.08
CA CYS A 163 -4.96 -0.52 7.67
C CYS A 163 -6.47 -0.35 7.41
N ALA A 164 -7.31 -1.16 8.03
CA ALA A 164 -8.75 -1.09 7.82
C ALA A 164 -9.36 0.19 8.41
N SER A 165 -9.03 0.52 9.68
CA SER A 165 -9.57 1.70 10.35
C SER A 165 -9.10 3.01 9.69
N GLU A 166 -7.86 3.08 9.22
CA GLU A 166 -7.35 4.26 8.51
C GLU A 166 -8.00 4.43 7.14
N MET A 167 -8.22 3.34 6.40
CA MET A 167 -8.95 3.40 5.13
C MET A 167 -10.39 3.84 5.28
N MET A 168 -11.05 3.53 6.41
CA MET A 168 -12.43 3.96 6.68
C MET A 168 -12.56 5.46 7.00
N LYS A 169 -11.45 6.16 7.26
CA LYS A 169 -11.42 7.62 7.48
C LYS A 169 -11.37 8.40 6.16
N VAL A 170 -11.06 7.73 5.06
CA VAL A 170 -11.01 8.26 3.71
C VAL A 170 -12.39 8.26 3.07
#